data_f3278f06b4646d08807a3ff3a36c8a3a
#
_entry.id   f3278f06b4646d08807a3ff3a36c8a3a
#
_cell.length_a   1.000
_cell.length_b   1.000
_cell.length_c   1.000
_cell.angle_alpha   90.00
_cell.angle_beta   90.00
_cell.angle_gamma   90.00
#
_symmetry.space_group_name_H-M   'P 1'
#
loop_
_entity.id
_entity.type
_entity.pdbx_description
1 polymer ?
#
loop_
_entity_poly.entity_id
_entity_poly.type
_entity_poly.pdbx_seq_one_letter_code
_entity_poly.pdbx_strand_id
1 'polypeptide(L)'
;IEGPWPDIFIGCGRASIPLAMGIKNWSEGRTFVVQLQDPRVNPREFDVVVPPIHDELEGPNVLPIVGACHRVTPERLDKELIDFSPALEDMPGPRFAVLIGGKSKRQDISAKRAREITDALVKVQRETGGTLLVTLSRRTSDAARMQFRAWLAPHCAVFYEGEGPNPYFAMLGAADHVFVTADSVSMATEAAATGKPIHVLAVDGRAGKLERFYESLAKRGCARPFQGQLENWS
;
A
#
# COMPACT_ATOMS: atom_id res chain seq x y z
N ILE A 1 22.89 9.56 -28.30
CA ILE A 1 23.01 10.02 -26.91
C ILE A 1 24.33 9.51 -26.37
N GLU A 2 25.17 10.40 -25.86
CA GLU A 2 26.53 10.08 -25.37
C GLU A 2 26.51 10.05 -23.84
N GLY A 3 27.36 9.14 -23.22
CA GLY A 3 27.50 9.02 -21.77
C GLY A 3 28.13 10.27 -21.11
N PRO A 4 28.40 10.19 -19.82
CA PRO A 4 28.64 8.95 -19.06
C PRO A 4 27.35 8.20 -18.67
N TRP A 5 27.42 6.86 -18.75
CA TRP A 5 26.33 5.98 -18.36
C TRP A 5 26.53 5.49 -16.91
N PRO A 6 25.46 5.31 -16.11
CA PRO A 6 25.58 4.74 -14.78
C PRO A 6 25.98 3.26 -14.84
N ASP A 7 26.63 2.76 -13.81
CA ASP A 7 26.91 1.32 -13.68
C ASP A 7 25.63 0.52 -13.50
N ILE A 8 24.65 1.07 -12.75
CA ILE A 8 23.35 0.44 -12.51
C ILE A 8 22.24 1.45 -12.78
N PHE A 9 21.22 1.01 -13.52
CA PHE A 9 19.98 1.76 -13.72
C PHE A 9 18.79 0.95 -13.16
N ILE A 10 18.05 1.54 -12.23
CA ILE A 10 16.84 0.92 -11.64
C ILE A 10 15.62 1.68 -12.14
N GLY A 11 14.84 1.04 -13.01
CA GLY A 11 13.58 1.54 -13.53
C GLY A 11 12.39 1.07 -12.69
N CYS A 12 11.42 1.95 -12.43
CA CYS A 12 10.18 1.60 -11.77
C CYS A 12 8.97 2.15 -12.54
N GLY A 13 8.00 1.28 -12.80
CA GLY A 13 6.79 1.62 -13.52
C GLY A 13 6.97 1.67 -15.05
N ARG A 14 5.84 1.84 -15.76
CA ARG A 14 5.83 1.73 -17.23
C ARG A 14 6.58 2.85 -17.95
N ALA A 15 6.59 4.03 -17.37
CA ALA A 15 7.24 5.19 -17.97
C ALA A 15 8.78 5.04 -18.04
N SER A 16 9.37 4.23 -17.15
CA SER A 16 10.82 3.98 -17.16
C SER A 16 11.27 2.95 -18.20
N ILE A 17 10.37 2.13 -18.73
CA ILE A 17 10.70 1.00 -19.61
C ILE A 17 11.45 1.44 -20.88
N PRO A 18 10.97 2.41 -21.68
CA PRO A 18 11.69 2.83 -22.89
C PRO A 18 13.08 3.40 -22.56
N LEU A 19 13.19 4.14 -21.45
CA LEU A 19 14.46 4.70 -21.01
C LEU A 19 15.42 3.59 -20.55
N ALA A 20 14.95 2.61 -19.78
CA ALA A 20 15.73 1.48 -19.33
C ALA A 20 16.32 0.67 -20.49
N MET A 21 15.48 0.34 -21.48
CA MET A 21 15.92 -0.34 -22.72
C MET A 21 16.86 0.53 -23.52
N GLY A 22 16.61 1.84 -23.64
CA GLY A 22 17.47 2.79 -24.29
C GLY A 22 18.86 2.86 -23.66
N ILE A 23 18.92 3.00 -22.33
CA ILE A 23 20.19 3.05 -21.59
C ILE A 23 21.00 1.76 -21.80
N LYS A 24 20.36 0.59 -21.72
CA LYS A 24 21.04 -0.68 -21.98
C LYS A 24 21.68 -0.72 -23.37
N ASN A 25 20.96 -0.30 -24.39
CA ASN A 25 21.45 -0.26 -25.76
C ASN A 25 22.54 0.81 -25.97
N TRP A 26 22.31 2.04 -25.51
CA TRP A 26 23.25 3.15 -25.67
C TRP A 26 24.56 2.96 -24.90
N SER A 27 24.50 2.27 -23.76
CA SER A 27 25.68 1.90 -22.99
C SER A 27 26.40 0.68 -23.54
N GLU A 28 25.91 0.07 -24.64
CA GLU A 28 26.46 -1.17 -25.20
C GLU A 28 26.49 -2.32 -24.17
N GLY A 29 25.48 -2.37 -23.30
CA GLY A 29 25.36 -3.35 -22.23
C GLY A 29 26.26 -3.12 -21.01
N ARG A 30 26.96 -2.00 -20.92
CA ARG A 30 27.81 -1.67 -19.76
C ARG A 30 27.00 -1.30 -18.53
N THR A 31 25.82 -0.72 -18.71
CA THR A 31 24.88 -0.44 -17.60
C THR A 31 24.09 -1.69 -17.26
N PHE A 32 24.14 -2.10 -16.00
CA PHE A 32 23.28 -3.16 -15.47
C PHE A 32 21.87 -2.59 -15.22
N VAL A 33 20.88 -3.13 -15.90
CA VAL A 33 19.51 -2.57 -15.91
C VAL A 33 18.55 -3.45 -15.13
N VAL A 34 17.99 -2.91 -14.06
CA VAL A 34 16.96 -3.54 -13.23
C VAL A 34 15.60 -2.88 -13.49
N GLN A 35 14.59 -3.68 -13.78
CA GLN A 35 13.21 -3.19 -13.92
C GLN A 35 12.34 -3.73 -12.77
N LEU A 36 11.81 -2.82 -11.97
CA LEU A 36 10.82 -3.15 -10.95
C LEU A 36 9.43 -3.17 -11.58
N GLN A 37 8.62 -4.19 -11.26
CA GLN A 37 7.32 -4.53 -11.83
C GLN A 37 7.43 -5.25 -13.18
N ASP A 38 6.31 -5.90 -13.58
CA ASP A 38 6.18 -6.53 -14.89
C ASP A 38 6.29 -5.48 -16.01
N PRO A 39 7.30 -5.56 -16.88
CA PRO A 39 7.53 -4.58 -17.94
C PRO A 39 6.51 -4.67 -19.09
N ARG A 40 5.76 -5.77 -19.21
CA ARG A 40 4.87 -6.06 -20.33
C ARG A 40 5.58 -6.15 -21.69
N VAL A 41 6.88 -6.32 -21.68
CA VAL A 41 7.74 -6.64 -22.81
C VAL A 41 8.62 -7.84 -22.43
N ASN A 42 9.42 -8.34 -23.37
CA ASN A 42 10.28 -9.48 -23.08
C ASN A 42 11.23 -9.18 -21.89
N PRO A 43 11.21 -9.96 -20.79
CA PRO A 43 12.08 -9.73 -19.65
C PRO A 43 13.58 -9.70 -20.01
N ARG A 44 14.00 -10.38 -21.07
CA ARG A 44 15.41 -10.42 -21.53
C ARG A 44 15.95 -9.07 -22.01
N GLU A 45 15.08 -8.08 -22.20
CA GLU A 45 15.49 -6.68 -22.48
C GLU A 45 16.15 -6.02 -21.25
N PHE A 46 16.09 -6.64 -20.09
CA PHE A 46 16.68 -6.17 -18.83
C PHE A 46 17.67 -7.22 -18.31
N ASP A 47 18.57 -6.81 -17.41
CA ASP A 47 19.44 -7.76 -16.72
C ASP A 47 18.71 -8.48 -15.60
N VAL A 48 17.85 -7.75 -14.86
CA VAL A 48 16.96 -8.29 -13.84
C VAL A 48 15.59 -7.63 -13.92
N VAL A 49 14.54 -8.45 -13.77
CA VAL A 49 13.16 -7.97 -13.59
C VAL A 49 12.66 -8.44 -12.22
N VAL A 50 12.07 -7.54 -11.44
CA VAL A 50 11.55 -7.80 -10.10
C VAL A 50 10.04 -7.55 -10.07
N PRO A 51 9.21 -8.50 -10.54
CA PRO A 51 7.76 -8.37 -10.55
C PRO A 51 7.15 -8.81 -9.22
N PRO A 52 5.93 -8.35 -8.90
CA PRO A 52 5.10 -9.00 -7.91
C PRO A 52 4.79 -10.45 -8.29
N ILE A 53 4.82 -11.37 -7.31
CA ILE A 53 4.54 -12.79 -7.53
C ILE A 53 3.15 -13.05 -8.16
N HIS A 54 2.18 -12.18 -7.87
CA HIS A 54 0.83 -12.28 -8.42
C HIS A 54 0.71 -11.83 -9.90
N ASP A 55 1.78 -11.31 -10.49
CA ASP A 55 1.85 -11.01 -11.92
C ASP A 55 2.21 -12.26 -12.75
N GLU A 56 2.71 -13.33 -12.12
CA GLU A 56 3.02 -14.63 -12.74
C GLU A 56 3.98 -14.48 -13.93
N LEU A 57 4.90 -13.53 -13.86
CA LEU A 57 5.95 -13.39 -14.85
C LEU A 57 7.09 -14.36 -14.55
N GLU A 58 7.52 -15.10 -15.55
CA GLU A 58 8.60 -16.08 -15.47
C GLU A 58 9.74 -15.75 -16.44
N GLY A 59 10.93 -16.15 -16.09
CA GLY A 59 12.12 -15.99 -16.93
C GLY A 59 13.41 -16.22 -16.14
N PRO A 60 14.54 -16.44 -16.85
CA PRO A 60 15.82 -16.75 -16.19
C PRO A 60 16.40 -15.58 -15.40
N ASN A 61 15.95 -14.36 -15.70
CA ASN A 61 16.35 -13.10 -15.06
C ASN A 61 15.19 -12.46 -14.28
N VAL A 62 14.13 -13.23 -13.95
CA VAL A 62 12.96 -12.76 -13.20
C VAL A 62 13.08 -13.20 -11.75
N LEU A 63 13.05 -12.24 -10.83
CA LEU A 63 13.10 -12.45 -9.38
C LEU A 63 11.78 -11.95 -8.76
N PRO A 64 10.73 -12.79 -8.65
CA PRO A 64 9.44 -12.34 -8.14
C PRO A 64 9.48 -12.08 -6.64
N ILE A 65 8.78 -11.01 -6.21
CA ILE A 65 8.63 -10.62 -4.81
C ILE A 65 7.18 -10.66 -4.36
N VAL A 66 6.94 -10.81 -3.06
CA VAL A 66 5.59 -10.68 -2.49
C VAL A 66 5.26 -9.18 -2.36
N GLY A 67 4.18 -8.76 -3.02
CA GLY A 67 3.75 -7.36 -3.00
C GLY A 67 4.56 -6.45 -3.92
N ALA A 68 5.01 -5.33 -3.41
CA ALA A 68 5.73 -4.30 -4.15
C ALA A 68 6.94 -3.78 -3.36
N CYS A 69 7.94 -3.26 -4.04
CA CYS A 69 9.02 -2.53 -3.38
C CYS A 69 8.45 -1.34 -2.61
N HIS A 70 8.91 -1.14 -1.38
CA HIS A 70 8.42 -0.10 -0.48
C HIS A 70 9.56 0.56 0.29
N ARG A 71 9.24 1.64 1.01
CA ARG A 71 10.20 2.43 1.79
C ARG A 71 9.98 2.33 3.31
N VAL A 72 9.19 1.37 3.76
CA VAL A 72 8.97 1.11 5.19
C VAL A 72 10.20 0.41 5.75
N THR A 73 10.83 1.03 6.74
CA THR A 73 11.88 0.45 7.59
C THR A 73 11.61 0.87 9.03
N PRO A 74 12.10 0.13 10.04
CA PRO A 74 11.95 0.52 11.45
C PRO A 74 12.44 1.95 11.70
N GLU A 75 13.63 2.30 11.21
CA GLU A 75 14.24 3.62 11.41
C GLU A 75 13.39 4.74 10.79
N ARG A 76 12.74 4.46 9.65
CA ARG A 76 11.84 5.41 9.03
C ARG A 76 10.57 5.60 9.83
N LEU A 77 9.97 4.52 10.32
CA LEU A 77 8.77 4.60 11.15
C LEU A 77 9.05 5.38 12.45
N ASP A 78 10.18 5.10 13.10
CA ASP A 78 10.60 5.78 14.33
C ASP A 78 10.83 7.28 14.07
N LYS A 79 11.54 7.63 13.00
CA LYS A 79 11.75 9.03 12.62
C LYS A 79 10.45 9.78 12.37
N GLU A 80 9.56 9.19 11.58
CA GLU A 80 8.27 9.82 11.24
C GLU A 80 7.36 9.93 12.48
N LEU A 81 7.43 8.96 13.40
CA LEU A 81 6.79 9.06 14.71
C LEU A 81 7.29 10.29 15.47
N ILE A 82 8.59 10.52 15.56
CA ILE A 82 9.17 11.69 16.23
C ILE A 82 8.68 12.99 15.57
N ASP A 83 8.68 13.06 14.24
CA ASP A 83 8.31 14.25 13.49
C ASP A 83 6.80 14.61 13.64
N PHE A 84 5.92 13.62 13.85
CA PHE A 84 4.48 13.80 14.07
C PHE A 84 4.03 13.62 15.52
N SER A 85 4.94 13.38 16.42
CA SER A 85 4.78 12.61 17.65
C SER A 85 3.97 13.20 18.77
N PRO A 86 4.00 14.44 19.23
CA PRO A 86 3.31 14.67 20.51
C PRO A 86 1.82 14.30 20.47
N ALA A 87 1.21 14.34 19.27
CA ALA A 87 -0.21 14.06 19.09
C ALA A 87 -0.55 12.56 18.97
N LEU A 88 0.39 11.71 18.52
CA LEU A 88 0.10 10.30 18.23
C LEU A 88 0.46 9.35 19.39
N GLU A 89 1.47 9.68 20.20
CA GLU A 89 1.94 8.83 21.30
C GLU A 89 0.97 8.79 22.47
N ASP A 90 0.32 9.90 22.79
CA ASP A 90 -0.62 10.02 23.92
C ASP A 90 -2.06 9.54 23.57
N MET A 91 -2.29 9.08 22.35
CA MET A 91 -3.62 8.60 21.96
C MET A 91 -3.94 7.25 22.60
N PRO A 92 -5.17 7.07 23.14
CA PRO A 92 -5.57 5.80 23.74
C PRO A 92 -5.51 4.66 22.71
N GLY A 93 -5.00 3.52 23.16
CA GLY A 93 -4.99 2.29 22.37
C GLY A 93 -6.28 1.47 22.55
N PRO A 94 -6.49 0.50 21.65
CA PRO A 94 -5.69 0.21 20.48
C PRO A 94 -5.79 1.30 19.41
N ARG A 95 -4.68 1.55 18.69
CA ARG A 95 -4.62 2.53 17.62
C ARG A 95 -4.75 1.83 16.25
N PHE A 96 -5.62 2.35 15.43
CA PHE A 96 -5.98 1.76 14.14
C PHE A 96 -5.52 2.66 12.99
N ALA A 97 -4.50 2.27 12.24
CA ALA A 97 -4.20 2.91 10.96
C ALA A 97 -5.18 2.40 9.90
N VAL A 98 -5.92 3.30 9.27
CA VAL A 98 -6.91 2.98 8.24
C VAL A 98 -6.46 3.57 6.91
N LEU A 99 -6.09 2.69 5.99
CA LEU A 99 -5.55 3.03 4.68
C LEU A 99 -6.62 2.85 3.60
N ILE A 100 -7.24 3.94 3.19
CA ILE A 100 -8.29 3.93 2.18
C ILE A 100 -7.70 4.15 0.79
N GLY A 101 -7.80 3.17 -0.07
CA GLY A 101 -7.41 3.24 -1.47
C GLY A 101 -8.43 3.98 -2.33
N GLY A 102 -8.74 3.46 -3.49
CA GLY A 102 -9.70 4.10 -4.39
C GLY A 102 -9.79 3.45 -5.76
N LYS A 103 -10.22 4.21 -6.74
CA LYS A 103 -10.54 3.72 -8.07
C LYS A 103 -9.35 3.10 -8.79
N SER A 104 -9.58 1.93 -9.32
CA SER A 104 -8.72 1.22 -10.27
C SER A 104 -9.53 0.85 -11.53
N LYS A 105 -8.93 0.10 -12.47
CA LYS A 105 -9.66 -0.39 -13.65
C LYS A 105 -10.80 -1.37 -13.32
N ARG A 106 -10.75 -2.06 -12.18
CA ARG A 106 -11.63 -3.17 -11.83
C ARG A 106 -12.33 -3.02 -10.49
N GLN A 107 -11.88 -2.09 -9.66
CA GLN A 107 -12.37 -1.88 -8.31
C GLN A 107 -12.60 -0.40 -8.06
N ASP A 108 -13.57 -0.10 -7.21
CA ASP A 108 -13.87 1.25 -6.74
C ASP A 108 -14.47 1.15 -5.32
N ILE A 109 -14.68 2.28 -4.68
CA ILE A 109 -15.38 2.42 -3.42
C ILE A 109 -16.62 3.27 -3.69
N SER A 110 -17.78 2.63 -3.81
CA SER A 110 -19.05 3.36 -3.94
C SER A 110 -19.40 4.10 -2.67
N ALA A 111 -20.33 5.06 -2.74
CA ALA A 111 -20.85 5.74 -1.57
C ALA A 111 -21.46 4.75 -0.54
N LYS A 112 -22.14 3.70 -1.01
CA LYS A 112 -22.66 2.62 -0.17
C LYS A 112 -21.53 1.89 0.55
N ARG A 113 -20.50 1.48 -0.20
CA ARG A 113 -19.34 0.78 0.37
C ARG A 113 -18.58 1.64 1.37
N ALA A 114 -18.38 2.92 1.08
CA ALA A 114 -17.78 3.87 2.01
C ALA A 114 -18.58 3.97 3.33
N ARG A 115 -19.91 3.93 3.24
CA ARG A 115 -20.77 3.91 4.43
C ARG A 115 -20.61 2.62 5.23
N GLU A 116 -20.64 1.46 4.58
CA GLU A 116 -20.44 0.16 5.23
C GLU A 116 -19.08 0.07 5.94
N ILE A 117 -18.00 0.54 5.29
CA ILE A 117 -16.68 0.62 5.89
C ILE A 117 -16.69 1.54 7.12
N THR A 118 -17.30 2.71 7.00
CA THR A 118 -17.39 3.67 8.11
C THR A 118 -18.11 3.05 9.31
N ASP A 119 -19.31 2.47 9.09
CA ASP A 119 -20.11 1.90 10.17
C ASP A 119 -19.35 0.76 10.89
N ALA A 120 -18.60 -0.06 10.13
CA ALA A 120 -17.81 -1.13 10.69
C ALA A 120 -16.60 -0.62 11.51
N LEU A 121 -15.89 0.40 11.02
CA LEU A 121 -14.73 1.01 11.74
C LEU A 121 -15.20 1.73 13.01
N VAL A 122 -16.28 2.50 12.95
CA VAL A 122 -16.86 3.20 14.11
C VAL A 122 -17.37 2.19 15.15
N LYS A 123 -17.92 1.06 14.71
CA LYS A 123 -18.28 -0.03 15.62
C LYS A 123 -17.06 -0.57 16.35
N VAL A 124 -15.98 -0.92 15.64
CA VAL A 124 -14.72 -1.39 16.26
C VAL A 124 -14.18 -0.37 17.25
N GLN A 125 -14.13 0.91 16.87
CA GLN A 125 -13.69 1.97 17.76
C GLN A 125 -14.50 2.03 19.06
N ARG A 126 -15.84 1.97 18.97
CA ARG A 126 -16.72 2.02 20.15
C ARG A 126 -16.56 0.81 21.05
N GLU A 127 -16.41 -0.38 20.47
CA GLU A 127 -16.27 -1.64 21.21
C GLU A 127 -14.92 -1.75 21.92
N THR A 128 -13.86 -1.15 21.36
CA THR A 128 -12.50 -1.24 21.89
C THR A 128 -12.04 -0.01 22.68
N GLY A 129 -12.73 1.12 22.54
CA GLY A 129 -12.26 2.42 23.03
C GLY A 129 -11.06 2.97 22.26
N GLY A 130 -10.72 2.40 21.12
CA GLY A 130 -9.51 2.69 20.37
C GLY A 130 -9.57 3.99 19.55
N THR A 131 -8.46 4.31 18.91
CA THR A 131 -8.24 5.55 18.15
C THR A 131 -8.11 5.26 16.65
N LEU A 132 -8.88 5.97 15.82
CA LEU A 132 -8.81 5.88 14.35
C LEU A 132 -7.85 6.93 13.79
N LEU A 133 -6.88 6.47 12.99
CA LEU A 133 -5.94 7.27 12.20
C LEU A 133 -6.17 6.95 10.72
N VAL A 134 -6.85 7.84 10.00
CA VAL A 134 -7.36 7.54 8.65
C VAL A 134 -6.61 8.35 7.60
N THR A 135 -6.22 7.70 6.51
CA THR A 135 -5.69 8.36 5.32
C THR A 135 -6.42 7.92 4.06
N LEU A 136 -6.76 8.89 3.21
CA LEU A 136 -7.35 8.66 1.91
C LEU A 136 -6.30 8.74 0.80
N SER A 137 -6.37 7.80 -0.13
CA SER A 137 -5.53 7.82 -1.33
C SER A 137 -5.93 8.95 -2.28
N ARG A 138 -5.00 9.42 -3.10
CA ARG A 138 -5.28 10.30 -4.25
C ARG A 138 -6.26 9.70 -5.24
N ARG A 139 -6.42 8.37 -5.26
CA ARG A 139 -7.34 7.62 -6.12
C ARG A 139 -8.73 7.46 -5.52
N THR A 140 -8.95 7.86 -4.26
CA THR A 140 -10.28 7.83 -3.63
C THR A 140 -11.19 8.78 -4.40
N SER A 141 -12.32 8.27 -4.92
CA SER A 141 -13.25 9.06 -5.70
C SER A 141 -13.90 10.16 -4.86
N ASP A 142 -14.32 11.26 -5.49
CA ASP A 142 -14.95 12.38 -4.77
C ASP A 142 -16.21 11.94 -4.02
N ALA A 143 -17.00 11.02 -4.60
CA ALA A 143 -18.18 10.48 -3.94
C ALA A 143 -17.83 9.70 -2.67
N ALA A 144 -16.82 8.83 -2.71
CA ALA A 144 -16.35 8.10 -1.54
C ALA A 144 -15.73 9.06 -0.51
N ARG A 145 -14.91 10.02 -0.97
CA ARG A 145 -14.26 11.03 -0.13
C ARG A 145 -15.29 11.85 0.66
N MET A 146 -16.36 12.32 -0.01
CA MET A 146 -17.44 13.04 0.67
C MET A 146 -18.11 12.20 1.76
N GLN A 147 -18.33 10.90 1.51
CA GLN A 147 -18.91 10.00 2.50
C GLN A 147 -17.97 9.82 3.71
N PHE A 148 -16.70 9.52 3.47
CA PHE A 148 -15.73 9.38 4.56
C PHE A 148 -15.56 10.67 5.36
N ARG A 149 -15.50 11.83 4.70
CA ARG A 149 -15.44 13.14 5.37
C ARG A 149 -16.67 13.39 6.24
N ALA A 150 -17.86 13.11 5.73
CA ALA A 150 -19.10 13.36 6.45
C ALA A 150 -19.33 12.41 7.64
N TRP A 151 -18.94 11.14 7.49
CA TRP A 151 -19.36 10.09 8.42
C TRP A 151 -18.23 9.42 9.20
N LEU A 152 -17.00 9.40 8.68
CA LEU A 152 -15.85 8.80 9.35
C LEU A 152 -14.97 9.84 10.05
N ALA A 153 -14.69 10.97 9.39
CA ALA A 153 -13.79 12.00 9.93
C ALA A 153 -14.17 12.47 11.34
N PRO A 154 -15.46 12.64 11.73
CA PRO A 154 -15.83 13.04 13.09
C PRO A 154 -15.42 12.04 14.18
N HIS A 155 -15.07 10.81 13.82
CA HIS A 155 -14.65 9.76 14.74
C HIS A 155 -13.12 9.54 14.75
N CYS A 156 -12.37 10.28 13.94
CA CYS A 156 -10.93 10.11 13.79
C CYS A 156 -10.15 11.10 14.62
N ALA A 157 -9.06 10.66 15.21
CA ALA A 157 -8.06 11.55 15.78
C ALA A 157 -7.21 12.20 14.68
N VAL A 158 -6.92 11.46 13.60
CA VAL A 158 -6.29 11.96 12.40
C VAL A 158 -7.12 11.56 11.19
N PHE A 159 -7.45 12.52 10.32
CA PHE A 159 -8.10 12.28 9.05
C PHE A 159 -7.36 13.04 7.95
N TYR A 160 -6.55 12.33 7.16
CA TYR A 160 -5.68 12.91 6.15
C TYR A 160 -6.22 12.66 4.74
N GLU A 161 -6.41 13.74 3.99
CA GLU A 161 -6.94 13.71 2.61
C GLU A 161 -5.97 14.23 1.55
N GLY A 162 -4.72 14.50 1.94
CA GLY A 162 -3.67 14.95 1.03
C GLY A 162 -3.23 16.40 1.21
N GLU A 163 -3.72 17.10 2.23
CA GLU A 163 -3.31 18.47 2.55
C GLU A 163 -2.31 18.50 3.71
N GLY A 164 -1.27 19.32 3.59
CA GLY A 164 -0.23 19.45 4.61
C GLY A 164 0.76 18.27 4.63
N PRO A 165 1.58 18.17 5.70
CA PRO A 165 2.52 17.08 5.89
C PRO A 165 1.81 15.72 5.93
N ASN A 166 2.34 14.74 5.23
CA ASN A 166 1.72 13.43 5.11
C ASN A 166 2.06 12.53 6.32
N PRO A 167 1.11 12.19 7.20
CA PRO A 167 1.35 11.41 8.41
C PRO A 167 1.41 9.89 8.16
N TYR A 168 1.43 9.43 6.92
CA TYR A 168 1.25 8.03 6.53
C TYR A 168 2.17 7.06 7.28
N PHE A 169 3.48 7.34 7.31
CA PHE A 169 4.45 6.46 7.99
C PHE A 169 4.35 6.58 9.52
N ALA A 170 4.06 7.76 10.04
CA ALA A 170 3.81 7.95 11.46
C ALA A 170 2.57 7.16 11.92
N MET A 171 1.49 7.17 11.13
CA MET A 171 0.30 6.37 11.41
C MET A 171 0.61 4.87 11.40
N LEU A 172 1.40 4.39 10.42
CA LEU A 172 1.86 3.01 10.39
C LEU A 172 2.74 2.65 11.59
N GLY A 173 3.63 3.56 12.00
CA GLY A 173 4.47 3.39 13.20
C GLY A 173 3.65 3.32 14.49
N ALA A 174 2.67 4.24 14.66
CA ALA A 174 1.85 4.35 15.86
C ALA A 174 0.79 3.24 16.02
N ALA A 175 0.35 2.62 14.94
CA ALA A 175 -0.77 1.69 14.96
C ALA A 175 -0.47 0.39 15.70
N ASP A 176 -1.49 -0.19 16.33
CA ASP A 176 -1.50 -1.55 16.87
C ASP A 176 -2.10 -2.52 15.84
N HIS A 177 -3.04 -2.04 15.01
CA HIS A 177 -3.64 -2.77 13.90
C HIS A 177 -3.74 -1.89 12.65
N VAL A 178 -3.69 -2.50 11.47
CA VAL A 178 -3.86 -1.79 10.21
C VAL A 178 -5.10 -2.29 9.48
N PHE A 179 -5.95 -1.37 9.07
CA PHE A 179 -7.06 -1.63 8.13
C PHE A 179 -6.66 -1.13 6.76
N VAL A 180 -6.80 -1.95 5.73
CA VAL A 180 -6.47 -1.57 4.36
C VAL A 180 -7.55 -2.02 3.38
N THR A 181 -7.94 -1.16 2.46
CA THR A 181 -8.89 -1.53 1.40
C THR A 181 -8.25 -2.45 0.37
N ALA A 182 -9.00 -3.44 -0.12
CA ALA A 182 -8.54 -4.55 -0.96
C ALA A 182 -8.06 -4.15 -2.38
N ASP A 183 -8.04 -2.86 -2.72
CA ASP A 183 -7.64 -2.35 -4.04
C ASP A 183 -6.15 -1.99 -4.15
N SER A 184 -5.38 -2.02 -3.05
CA SER A 184 -4.03 -1.48 -3.02
C SER A 184 -2.97 -2.51 -2.59
N VAL A 185 -2.17 -2.95 -3.55
CA VAL A 185 -0.97 -3.78 -3.29
C VAL A 185 0.05 -3.01 -2.45
N SER A 186 0.36 -1.76 -2.82
CA SER A 186 1.41 -0.97 -2.15
C SER A 186 1.09 -0.75 -0.67
N MET A 187 -0.11 -0.26 -0.35
CA MET A 187 -0.52 -0.03 1.04
C MET A 187 -0.52 -1.31 1.87
N ALA A 188 -1.01 -2.43 1.30
CA ALA A 188 -1.01 -3.70 2.01
C ALA A 188 0.41 -4.27 2.20
N THR A 189 1.30 -4.07 1.23
CA THR A 189 2.72 -4.45 1.38
C THR A 189 3.43 -3.60 2.44
N GLU A 190 3.19 -2.29 2.42
CA GLU A 190 3.75 -1.35 3.41
C GLU A 190 3.22 -1.65 4.81
N ALA A 191 1.93 -1.98 4.94
CA ALA A 191 1.35 -2.45 6.19
C ALA A 191 1.99 -3.77 6.66
N ALA A 192 2.16 -4.75 5.76
CA ALA A 192 2.77 -6.03 6.09
C ALA A 192 4.23 -5.90 6.58
N ALA A 193 4.97 -4.92 6.06
CA ALA A 193 6.34 -4.64 6.50
C ALA A 193 6.43 -4.13 7.95
N THR A 194 5.32 -3.70 8.55
CA THR A 194 5.29 -3.30 9.96
C THR A 194 5.20 -4.48 10.93
N GLY A 195 4.89 -5.69 10.45
CA GLY A 195 4.63 -6.87 11.28
C GLY A 195 3.32 -6.84 12.06
N LYS A 196 2.46 -5.85 11.84
CA LYS A 196 1.20 -5.66 12.57
C LYS A 196 0.05 -6.43 11.89
N PRO A 197 -1.00 -6.83 12.65
CA PRO A 197 -2.19 -7.45 12.09
C PRO A 197 -2.89 -6.55 11.06
N ILE A 198 -3.17 -7.10 9.87
CA ILE A 198 -3.80 -6.38 8.78
C ILE A 198 -5.23 -6.89 8.55
N HIS A 199 -6.20 -6.01 8.71
CA HIS A 199 -7.60 -6.26 8.41
C HIS A 199 -7.95 -5.72 7.03
N VAL A 200 -8.29 -6.61 6.09
CA VAL A 200 -8.57 -6.25 4.70
C VAL A 200 -10.04 -5.87 4.54
N LEU A 201 -10.28 -4.61 4.21
CA LEU A 201 -11.62 -4.06 3.97
C LEU A 201 -12.05 -4.35 2.52
N ALA A 202 -13.20 -5.00 2.36
CA ALA A 202 -13.74 -5.28 1.03
C ALA A 202 -14.11 -3.99 0.28
N VAL A 203 -13.88 -3.98 -1.03
CA VAL A 203 -14.26 -2.92 -1.96
C VAL A 203 -15.18 -3.46 -3.05
N ASP A 204 -15.80 -2.58 -3.84
CA ASP A 204 -16.65 -2.98 -4.95
C ASP A 204 -15.81 -3.39 -6.16
N GLY A 205 -16.36 -4.32 -6.97
CA GLY A 205 -15.71 -4.78 -8.20
C GLY A 205 -15.08 -6.16 -8.06
N ARG A 206 -14.11 -6.45 -8.95
CA ARG A 206 -13.45 -7.76 -9.01
C ARG A 206 -11.98 -7.65 -8.63
N ALA A 207 -11.54 -8.46 -7.68
CA ALA A 207 -10.15 -8.48 -7.21
C ALA A 207 -9.16 -8.96 -8.31
N GLY A 208 -9.55 -9.96 -9.11
CA GLY A 208 -8.68 -10.54 -10.14
C GLY A 208 -7.36 -11.02 -9.54
N LYS A 209 -6.22 -10.56 -10.11
CA LYS A 209 -4.89 -10.93 -9.61
C LYS A 209 -4.60 -10.47 -8.17
N LEU A 210 -5.32 -9.47 -7.65
CA LEU A 210 -5.17 -9.02 -6.26
C LEU A 210 -5.68 -10.06 -5.27
N GLU A 211 -6.60 -10.94 -5.65
CA GLU A 211 -7.05 -12.05 -4.84
C GLU A 211 -5.88 -12.95 -4.44
N ARG A 212 -5.05 -13.36 -5.41
CA ARG A 212 -3.83 -14.16 -5.15
C ARG A 212 -2.83 -13.44 -4.26
N PHE A 213 -2.72 -12.12 -4.40
CA PHE A 213 -1.87 -11.32 -3.53
C PHE A 213 -2.35 -11.36 -2.08
N TYR A 214 -3.64 -11.11 -1.83
CA TYR A 214 -4.20 -11.15 -0.48
C TYR A 214 -4.22 -12.57 0.11
N GLU A 215 -4.47 -13.60 -0.71
CA GLU A 215 -4.29 -15.00 -0.30
C GLU A 215 -2.85 -15.30 0.12
N SER A 216 -1.87 -14.75 -0.60
CA SER A 216 -0.45 -14.89 -0.23
C SER A 216 -0.14 -14.22 1.12
N LEU A 217 -0.69 -13.05 1.41
CA LEU A 217 -0.56 -12.41 2.72
C LEU A 217 -1.28 -13.19 3.83
N ALA A 218 -2.46 -13.74 3.54
CA ALA A 218 -3.21 -14.56 4.48
C ALA A 218 -2.47 -15.86 4.83
N LYS A 219 -1.91 -16.56 3.83
CA LYS A 219 -1.08 -17.77 4.04
C LYS A 219 0.17 -17.51 4.89
N ARG A 220 0.68 -16.28 4.87
CA ARG A 220 1.82 -15.82 5.68
C ARG A 220 1.42 -15.33 7.07
N GLY A 221 0.12 -15.35 7.39
CA GLY A 221 -0.40 -14.85 8.66
C GLY A 221 -0.45 -13.31 8.76
N CYS A 222 -0.06 -12.57 7.72
CA CYS A 222 0.04 -11.10 7.78
C CYS A 222 -1.32 -10.42 7.72
N ALA A 223 -2.29 -10.96 6.96
CA ALA A 223 -3.55 -10.30 6.68
C ALA A 223 -4.75 -11.26 6.77
N ARG A 224 -5.90 -10.72 7.20
CA ARG A 224 -7.18 -11.43 7.19
C ARG A 224 -8.29 -10.54 6.63
N PRO A 225 -9.28 -11.09 5.92
CA PRO A 225 -10.49 -10.35 5.57
C PRO A 225 -11.16 -9.82 6.83
N PHE A 226 -11.52 -8.54 6.85
CA PHE A 226 -12.25 -7.96 7.97
C PHE A 226 -13.73 -8.37 7.91
N GLN A 227 -14.25 -8.98 8.97
CA GLN A 227 -15.61 -9.49 9.07
C GLN A 227 -16.47 -8.75 10.11
N GLY A 228 -16.10 -7.49 10.44
CA GLY A 228 -16.88 -6.64 11.34
C GLY A 228 -16.56 -6.82 12.82
N GLN A 229 -15.55 -7.61 13.16
CA GLN A 229 -15.01 -7.76 14.51
C GLN A 229 -13.49 -7.67 14.48
N LEU A 230 -12.90 -7.07 15.51
CA LEU A 230 -11.46 -7.02 15.67
C LEU A 230 -10.97 -8.40 16.10
N GLU A 231 -10.03 -8.95 15.32
CA GLU A 231 -9.32 -10.16 15.66
C GLU A 231 -7.87 -9.81 16.04
N ASN A 232 -7.33 -10.46 17.05
CA ASN A 232 -5.91 -10.40 17.42
C ASN A 232 -5.22 -11.66 16.94
N TRP A 233 -4.07 -11.50 16.31
CA TRP A 233 -3.13 -12.56 15.97
C TRP A 233 -1.70 -12.01 15.91
N SER A 234 -0.72 -12.86 16.03
CA SER A 234 0.71 -12.59 15.90
C SER A 234 1.30 -13.40 14.74
#